data_fa0b1529169c7a74079815238697d109
#
_entry.id   fa0b1529169c7a74079815238697d109
#
_cell.length_a   1.000
_cell.length_b   1.000
_cell.length_c   1.000
_cell.angle_alpha   90.00
_cell.angle_beta   90.00
_cell.angle_gamma   90.00
#
_symmetry.space_group_name_H-M   'P 1'
#
loop_
_entity.id
_entity.type
_entity.pdbx_description
1 polymer ?
#
loop_
_entity_poly.entity_id
_entity_poly.type
_entity_poly.pdbx_seq_one_letter_code
_entity_poly.pdbx_strand_id
1 'polypeptide(L)'
;MCGGDYAKWQTPRHLTKIYGETIVERTIRLLKEHGVTDIAISSNDKAFEGFGVPVLKHKNDYYTTAYNQNTGYWCNAFYDSRVPSCYMFGDVVFSDMAVQIITEYETDSIMLFGSKEPFSPEYPKWYIEPFAFKVQDQKLLRWAIKEVKRLDSIGAFHRKPIAWELWNVICGGDPNVINNGYVAINDYTCDIDNPEEISIVQAKAKEAKPMAAKKETTKTAKAKAKKEPARKPAKRAEKKPEQATFNGKQYEILERTPDRFKLTDGTIHFWARADRVETN
;
A
#
# COMPACT_ATOMS: atom_id res chain seq x y z
N MET A 1 11.10 3.42 0.92
CA MET A 1 11.22 4.64 1.74
C MET A 1 11.89 4.27 3.06
N CYS A 2 13.06 4.80 3.32
CA CYS A 2 13.85 4.47 4.51
C CYS A 2 14.10 5.73 5.34
N GLY A 3 13.61 5.71 6.55
CA GLY A 3 13.70 6.82 7.43
C GLY A 3 12.84 6.60 8.69
N GLY A 4 12.96 7.39 9.75
CA GLY A 4 12.18 7.27 10.97
C GLY A 4 12.96 7.61 12.22
N ASP A 5 12.30 7.58 13.35
CA ASP A 5 12.93 7.75 14.65
C ASP A 5 13.71 6.48 15.02
N TYR A 6 14.99 6.65 15.33
CA TYR A 6 15.88 5.55 15.74
C TYR A 6 16.10 5.50 17.26
N ALA A 7 15.33 6.24 18.05
CA ALA A 7 15.60 6.41 19.48
C ALA A 7 15.74 5.09 20.26
N LYS A 8 15.09 4.02 19.80
CA LYS A 8 15.15 2.67 20.40
C LYS A 8 16.21 1.77 19.74
N TRP A 9 16.91 2.24 18.70
CA TRP A 9 17.77 1.45 17.86
C TRP A 9 19.20 2.03 17.82
N GLN A 10 20.21 1.18 17.86
CA GLN A 10 21.61 1.60 17.72
C GLN A 10 21.94 1.98 16.27
N THR A 11 21.20 1.43 15.31
CA THR A 11 21.32 1.67 13.87
C THR A 11 19.92 1.84 13.29
N PRO A 12 19.77 2.39 12.07
CA PRO A 12 18.48 2.40 11.39
C PRO A 12 17.78 1.03 11.43
N ARG A 13 16.55 0.96 11.96
CA ARG A 13 15.80 -0.30 12.11
C ARG A 13 15.65 -1.08 10.80
N HIS A 14 15.65 -0.39 9.68
CA HIS A 14 15.64 -0.95 8.32
C HIS A 14 16.86 -1.85 7.99
N LEU A 15 17.96 -1.65 8.74
CA LEU A 15 19.19 -2.43 8.62
C LEU A 15 19.23 -3.64 9.58
N THR A 16 18.16 -3.86 10.30
CA THR A 16 17.99 -5.05 11.14
C THR A 16 17.99 -6.30 10.29
N LYS A 17 18.70 -7.32 10.75
CA LYS A 17 18.82 -8.60 10.02
C LYS A 17 17.66 -9.54 10.35
N ILE A 18 17.00 -10.01 9.32
CA ILE A 18 16.02 -11.08 9.35
C ILE A 18 16.56 -12.24 8.51
N TYR A 19 16.85 -13.38 9.12
CA TYR A 19 17.47 -14.55 8.46
C TYR A 19 18.79 -14.28 7.74
N GLY A 20 19.62 -13.38 8.30
CA GLY A 20 20.95 -13.09 7.79
C GLY A 20 21.02 -11.96 6.76
N GLU A 21 19.93 -11.51 6.20
CA GLU A 21 19.83 -10.32 5.35
C GLU A 21 19.14 -9.16 6.07
N THR A 22 19.46 -7.91 5.76
CA THR A 22 18.76 -6.75 6.30
C THR A 22 17.34 -6.66 5.69
N ILE A 23 16.43 -5.95 6.37
CA ILE A 23 15.06 -5.72 5.85
C ILE A 23 15.13 -5.08 4.46
N VAL A 24 16.03 -4.12 4.25
CA VAL A 24 16.23 -3.46 2.95
C VAL A 24 16.76 -4.43 1.89
N GLU A 25 17.80 -5.22 2.19
CA GLU A 25 18.33 -6.25 1.26
C GLU A 25 17.23 -7.23 0.86
N ARG A 26 16.48 -7.71 1.85
CA ARG A 26 15.36 -8.62 1.64
C ARG A 26 14.31 -8.03 0.69
N THR A 27 13.88 -6.80 0.94
CA THR A 27 12.88 -6.14 0.11
C THR A 27 13.38 -5.96 -1.33
N ILE A 28 14.63 -5.52 -1.51
CA ILE A 28 15.24 -5.38 -2.84
C ILE A 28 15.33 -6.74 -3.55
N ARG A 29 15.74 -7.80 -2.84
CA ARG A 29 15.81 -9.15 -3.43
C ARG A 29 14.43 -9.64 -3.87
N LEU A 30 13.41 -9.55 -3.00
CA LEU A 30 12.06 -9.97 -3.34
C LEU A 30 11.51 -9.20 -4.55
N LEU A 31 11.70 -7.88 -4.60
CA LEU A 31 11.30 -7.08 -5.76
C LEU A 31 11.95 -7.57 -7.05
N LYS A 32 13.26 -7.88 -7.03
CA LYS A 32 13.98 -8.42 -8.20
C LYS A 32 13.46 -9.81 -8.60
N GLU A 33 13.15 -10.67 -7.65
CA GLU A 33 12.56 -12.00 -7.89
C GLU A 33 11.18 -11.90 -8.56
N HIS A 34 10.40 -10.85 -8.25
CA HIS A 34 9.14 -10.52 -8.92
C HIS A 34 9.32 -9.65 -10.19
N GLY A 35 10.54 -9.57 -10.74
CA GLY A 35 10.81 -8.94 -12.03
C GLY A 35 10.87 -7.40 -12.01
N VAL A 36 10.89 -6.77 -10.83
CA VAL A 36 11.05 -5.31 -10.74
C VAL A 36 12.52 -4.95 -10.95
N THR A 37 12.79 -4.14 -11.97
CA THR A 37 14.14 -3.73 -12.37
C THR A 37 14.50 -2.31 -11.98
N ASP A 38 13.51 -1.41 -11.90
CA ASP A 38 13.69 0.00 -11.53
C ASP A 38 13.41 0.17 -10.03
N ILE A 39 14.46 -0.02 -9.22
CA ILE A 39 14.40 0.02 -7.76
C ILE A 39 15.33 1.11 -7.26
N ALA A 40 14.84 1.97 -6.35
CA ALA A 40 15.65 2.96 -5.66
C ALA A 40 15.29 3.04 -4.18
N ILE A 41 16.23 3.45 -3.34
CA ILE A 41 15.99 3.76 -1.93
C ILE A 41 15.75 5.27 -1.80
N SER A 42 14.61 5.67 -1.26
CA SER A 42 14.36 7.07 -0.89
C SER A 42 14.85 7.28 0.55
N SER A 43 15.97 7.98 0.72
CA SER A 43 16.56 8.28 2.03
C SER A 43 17.52 9.46 1.97
N ASN A 44 17.69 10.15 3.10
CA ASN A 44 18.72 11.17 3.30
C ASN A 44 19.93 10.63 4.11
N ASP A 45 19.84 9.41 4.62
CA ASP A 45 20.88 8.78 5.44
C ASP A 45 21.86 8.01 4.56
N LYS A 46 23.17 8.24 4.74
CA LYS A 46 24.26 7.55 4.03
C LYS A 46 24.32 6.06 4.36
N ALA A 47 23.77 5.63 5.49
CA ALA A 47 23.71 4.21 5.86
C ALA A 47 22.97 3.34 4.83
N PHE A 48 22.19 3.95 3.93
CA PHE A 48 21.50 3.26 2.85
C PHE A 48 22.26 3.24 1.52
N GLU A 49 23.48 3.75 1.48
CA GLU A 49 24.35 3.62 0.31
C GLU A 49 24.96 2.19 0.25
N GLY A 50 25.20 1.67 -0.95
CA GLY A 50 25.89 0.36 -1.13
C GLY A 50 24.96 -0.85 -1.31
N PHE A 51 23.64 -0.70 -1.32
CA PHE A 51 22.69 -1.81 -1.56
C PHE A 51 22.50 -2.19 -3.03
N GLY A 52 23.36 -1.68 -3.93
CA GLY A 52 23.30 -2.01 -5.36
C GLY A 52 22.09 -1.39 -6.10
N VAL A 53 21.48 -0.38 -5.52
CA VAL A 53 20.41 0.45 -6.09
C VAL A 53 20.65 1.92 -5.77
N PRO A 54 20.16 2.87 -6.61
CA PRO A 54 20.32 4.30 -6.35
C PRO A 54 19.67 4.74 -5.04
N VAL A 55 20.27 5.73 -4.37
CA VAL A 55 19.67 6.44 -3.23
C VAL A 55 19.17 7.80 -3.69
N LEU A 56 17.87 8.02 -3.58
CA LEU A 56 17.19 9.25 -3.97
C LEU A 56 16.93 10.11 -2.74
N LYS A 57 17.43 11.33 -2.74
CA LYS A 57 17.20 12.29 -1.66
C LYS A 57 15.76 12.79 -1.70
N HIS A 58 15.12 12.88 -0.55
CA HIS A 58 13.79 13.45 -0.39
C HIS A 58 13.83 14.75 0.45
N LYS A 59 12.68 15.44 0.55
CA LYS A 59 12.56 16.71 1.26
C LYS A 59 12.22 16.57 2.74
N ASN A 60 12.22 15.34 3.27
CA ASN A 60 11.96 15.12 4.69
C ASN A 60 13.23 15.35 5.50
N ASP A 61 13.21 16.34 6.35
CA ASP A 61 14.25 16.71 7.31
C ASP A 61 13.96 16.23 8.74
N TYR A 62 13.00 15.32 8.88
CA TYR A 62 12.52 14.79 10.16
C TYR A 62 13.64 14.33 11.10
N TYR A 63 14.79 13.92 10.56
CA TYR A 63 15.95 13.43 11.33
C TYR A 63 16.92 14.50 11.75
N THR A 64 16.91 15.67 11.10
CA THR A 64 17.83 16.77 11.38
C THR A 64 17.32 17.69 12.47
N THR A 65 16.04 17.59 12.80
CA THR A 65 15.42 18.37 13.89
C THR A 65 15.33 17.52 15.15
N ALA A 66 15.72 18.10 16.30
CA ALA A 66 15.49 17.45 17.57
C ALA A 66 14.03 17.02 17.69
N TYR A 67 13.80 15.83 18.24
CA TYR A 67 12.47 15.20 18.38
C TYR A 67 11.37 16.14 18.88
N ASN A 68 11.74 17.10 19.74
CA ASN A 68 10.84 18.11 20.30
C ASN A 68 10.56 19.30 19.36
N GLN A 69 11.25 19.40 18.22
CA GLN A 69 11.12 20.48 17.23
C GLN A 69 10.67 19.94 15.87
N ASN A 70 9.99 18.82 15.88
CA ASN A 70 9.56 18.10 14.67
C ASN A 70 8.67 18.99 13.79
N THR A 71 9.28 19.75 12.90
CA THR A 71 8.64 20.56 11.89
C THR A 71 8.44 19.80 10.57
N GLY A 72 9.08 18.64 10.43
CA GLY A 72 8.98 17.80 9.23
C GLY A 72 7.63 17.12 9.11
N TYR A 73 7.22 16.88 7.88
CA TYR A 73 6.06 16.06 7.56
C TYR A 73 6.51 14.70 7.05
N TRP A 74 5.96 13.63 7.63
CA TRP A 74 6.24 12.26 7.18
C TRP A 74 6.04 12.10 5.67
N CYS A 75 5.00 12.71 5.09
CA CYS A 75 4.72 12.66 3.67
C CYS A 75 5.78 13.36 2.78
N ASN A 76 6.73 14.12 3.35
CA ASN A 76 7.88 14.62 2.59
C ASN A 76 8.90 13.54 2.25
N ALA A 77 8.80 12.34 2.85
CA ALA A 77 9.65 11.19 2.53
C ALA A 77 9.31 10.54 1.18
N PHE A 78 8.16 10.84 0.59
CA PHE A 78 7.90 10.47 -0.79
C PHE A 78 8.84 11.22 -1.73
N TYR A 79 9.62 10.46 -2.49
CA TYR A 79 10.39 11.06 -3.58
C TYR A 79 9.41 11.60 -4.63
N ASP A 80 9.64 12.83 -5.10
CA ASP A 80 8.78 13.49 -6.09
C ASP A 80 9.02 12.89 -7.48
N SER A 81 8.42 11.73 -7.73
CA SER A 81 8.48 11.06 -9.03
C SER A 81 7.55 11.74 -10.05
N ARG A 82 7.93 11.67 -11.34
CA ARG A 82 7.08 12.09 -12.47
C ARG A 82 6.43 10.92 -13.19
N VAL A 83 6.79 9.70 -12.79
CA VAL A 83 6.30 8.46 -13.38
C VAL A 83 5.54 7.64 -12.33
N PRO A 84 4.66 6.72 -12.73
CA PRO A 84 4.06 5.75 -11.82
C PRO A 84 5.11 5.10 -10.93
N SER A 85 4.82 5.00 -9.64
CA SER A 85 5.80 4.53 -8.65
C SER A 85 5.11 3.76 -7.52
N CYS A 86 5.80 2.78 -6.97
CA CYS A 86 5.39 2.11 -5.74
C CYS A 86 6.33 2.52 -4.60
N TYR A 87 5.77 3.08 -3.54
CA TYR A 87 6.50 3.49 -2.35
C TYR A 87 6.30 2.46 -1.24
N MET A 88 7.25 1.59 -1.05
CA MET A 88 7.25 0.59 0.01
C MET A 88 7.97 1.11 1.25
N PHE A 89 7.46 0.82 2.45
CA PHE A 89 8.08 1.28 3.69
C PHE A 89 9.26 0.39 4.02
N GLY A 90 10.39 1.01 4.34
CA GLY A 90 11.66 0.32 4.45
C GLY A 90 11.86 -0.45 5.77
N ASP A 91 11.00 -0.23 6.77
CA ASP A 91 10.95 -0.90 8.06
C ASP A 91 9.95 -2.07 8.10
N VAL A 92 9.30 -2.36 6.97
CA VAL A 92 8.37 -3.48 6.84
C VAL A 92 9.11 -4.74 6.41
N VAL A 93 8.91 -5.83 7.14
CA VAL A 93 9.32 -7.17 6.74
C VAL A 93 8.26 -7.76 5.85
N PHE A 94 8.46 -7.67 4.54
CA PHE A 94 7.52 -8.21 3.57
C PHE A 94 7.64 -9.73 3.45
N SER A 95 6.50 -10.40 3.30
CA SER A 95 6.44 -11.76 2.76
C SER A 95 6.63 -11.72 1.24
N ASP A 96 6.93 -12.87 0.66
CA ASP A 96 6.97 -13.06 -0.79
C ASP A 96 5.59 -12.77 -1.42
N MET A 97 4.52 -13.29 -0.80
CA MET A 97 3.15 -13.05 -1.25
C MET A 97 2.75 -11.58 -1.17
N ALA A 98 3.17 -10.85 -0.14
CA ALA A 98 2.90 -9.42 -0.03
C ALA A 98 3.55 -8.64 -1.18
N VAL A 99 4.81 -8.94 -1.52
CA VAL A 99 5.48 -8.32 -2.67
C VAL A 99 4.78 -8.66 -3.96
N GLN A 100 4.36 -9.91 -4.15
CA GLN A 100 3.57 -10.32 -5.32
C GLN A 100 2.28 -9.51 -5.42
N ILE A 101 1.47 -9.46 -4.37
CA ILE A 101 0.21 -8.69 -4.34
C ILE A 101 0.47 -7.22 -4.71
N ILE A 102 1.47 -6.59 -4.12
CA ILE A 102 1.78 -5.17 -4.34
C ILE A 102 2.24 -4.94 -5.79
N THR A 103 3.09 -5.82 -6.33
CA THR A 103 3.65 -5.65 -7.68
C THR A 103 2.63 -5.93 -8.77
N GLU A 104 1.77 -6.94 -8.60
CA GLU A 104 0.77 -7.34 -9.59
C GLU A 104 -0.53 -6.53 -9.51
N TYR A 105 -0.81 -5.86 -8.37
CA TYR A 105 -2.05 -5.08 -8.22
C TYR A 105 -2.14 -3.96 -9.25
N GLU A 106 -3.22 -3.92 -9.99
CA GLU A 106 -3.48 -2.86 -10.98
C GLU A 106 -4.35 -1.76 -10.36
N THR A 107 -3.98 -0.52 -10.60
CA THR A 107 -4.74 0.68 -10.23
C THR A 107 -4.45 1.79 -11.23
N ASP A 108 -5.40 2.63 -11.51
CA ASP A 108 -5.27 3.84 -12.31
C ASP A 108 -5.06 5.12 -11.47
N SER A 109 -5.13 4.98 -10.15
CA SER A 109 -5.03 6.09 -9.20
C SER A 109 -3.94 5.85 -8.14
N ILE A 110 -4.31 5.87 -6.87
CA ILE A 110 -3.43 5.56 -5.73
C ILE A 110 -4.08 4.45 -4.92
N MET A 111 -3.27 3.46 -4.51
CA MET A 111 -3.72 2.39 -3.62
C MET A 111 -2.77 2.25 -2.44
N LEU A 112 -3.34 2.18 -1.23
CA LEU A 112 -2.64 1.84 -0.01
C LEU A 112 -2.72 0.32 0.23
N PHE A 113 -1.62 -0.26 0.68
CA PHE A 113 -1.53 -1.64 1.18
C PHE A 113 -1.21 -1.59 2.68
N GLY A 114 -1.88 -2.43 3.45
CA GLY A 114 -1.67 -2.48 4.89
C GLY A 114 -2.13 -3.80 5.51
N SER A 115 -1.88 -4.00 6.80
CA SER A 115 -2.36 -5.16 7.52
C SER A 115 -3.87 -5.09 7.74
N LYS A 116 -4.52 -6.25 7.82
CA LYS A 116 -5.96 -6.33 8.14
C LYS A 116 -6.21 -6.33 9.64
N GLU A 117 -5.40 -7.08 10.36
CA GLU A 117 -5.55 -7.38 11.78
C GLU A 117 -4.19 -7.39 12.48
N PRO A 118 -4.17 -7.44 13.81
CA PRO A 118 -2.93 -7.59 14.56
C PRO A 118 -2.11 -8.77 14.04
N PHE A 119 -0.84 -8.51 13.81
CA PHE A 119 0.10 -9.47 13.21
C PHE A 119 0.31 -10.71 14.10
N SER A 120 0.35 -10.55 15.42
CA SER A 120 0.59 -11.63 16.37
C SER A 120 -0.25 -11.43 17.65
N PRO A 121 -0.85 -12.50 18.20
CA PRO A 121 -1.52 -12.42 19.51
C PRO A 121 -0.54 -12.13 20.65
N GLU A 122 0.71 -12.56 20.55
CA GLU A 122 1.76 -12.32 21.55
C GLU A 122 2.24 -10.87 21.53
N TYR A 123 2.12 -10.22 20.36
CA TYR A 123 2.45 -8.82 20.16
C TYR A 123 1.29 -8.12 19.42
N PRO A 124 0.16 -7.92 20.10
CA PRO A 124 -1.01 -7.36 19.45
C PRO A 124 -0.80 -5.87 19.17
N LYS A 125 -0.81 -5.52 17.90
CA LYS A 125 -0.92 -4.12 17.47
C LYS A 125 -2.41 -3.76 17.44
N TRP A 126 -2.77 -2.70 18.12
CA TRP A 126 -4.15 -2.23 18.22
C TRP A 126 -4.58 -1.34 17.03
N TYR A 127 -3.68 -1.17 16.06
CA TYR A 127 -3.91 -0.40 14.84
C TYR A 127 -3.51 -1.21 13.60
N ILE A 128 -4.06 -0.82 12.47
CA ILE A 128 -3.72 -1.38 11.17
C ILE A 128 -2.43 -0.73 10.67
N GLU A 129 -1.44 -1.53 10.27
CA GLU A 129 -0.15 -1.06 9.79
C GLU A 129 -0.19 -0.73 8.31
N PRO A 130 0.33 0.43 7.87
CA PRO A 130 0.51 0.73 6.46
C PRO A 130 1.82 0.13 5.96
N PHE A 131 1.83 -0.43 4.73
CA PHE A 131 2.99 -1.11 4.16
C PHE A 131 3.54 -0.44 2.90
N ALA A 132 2.66 0.02 2.01
CA ALA A 132 3.06 0.60 0.74
C ALA A 132 1.97 1.47 0.13
N PHE A 133 2.38 2.41 -0.73
CA PHE A 133 1.50 3.12 -1.65
C PHE A 133 1.89 2.81 -3.09
N LYS A 134 0.98 2.29 -3.89
CA LYS A 134 1.12 2.20 -5.35
C LYS A 134 0.46 3.42 -5.98
N VAL A 135 1.23 4.22 -6.69
CA VAL A 135 0.83 5.55 -7.17
C VAL A 135 0.95 5.60 -8.68
N GLN A 136 -0.17 5.62 -9.36
CA GLN A 136 -0.26 5.90 -10.79
C GLN A 136 -0.48 7.40 -11.03
N ASP A 137 -1.31 8.04 -10.23
CA ASP A 137 -1.54 9.48 -10.30
C ASP A 137 -0.62 10.27 -9.35
N GLN A 138 0.54 10.65 -9.84
CA GLN A 138 1.49 11.48 -9.10
C GLN A 138 0.98 12.93 -8.86
N LYS A 139 0.00 13.41 -9.65
CA LYS A 139 -0.59 14.74 -9.43
C LYS A 139 -1.50 14.70 -8.21
N LEU A 140 -2.30 13.63 -8.08
CA LEU A 140 -3.13 13.39 -6.91
C LEU A 140 -2.29 13.25 -5.64
N LEU A 141 -1.18 12.48 -5.68
CA LEU A 141 -0.28 12.37 -4.53
C LEU A 141 0.27 13.74 -4.10
N ARG A 142 0.77 14.54 -5.04
CA ARG A 142 1.28 15.88 -4.74
C ARG A 142 0.21 16.81 -4.17
N TRP A 143 -1.01 16.73 -4.69
CA TRP A 143 -2.15 17.46 -4.15
C TRP A 143 -2.46 17.01 -2.72
N ALA A 144 -2.56 15.72 -2.48
CA ALA A 144 -2.87 15.15 -1.16
C ALA A 144 -1.81 15.53 -0.11
N ILE A 145 -0.51 15.50 -0.46
CA ILE A 145 0.57 15.96 0.42
C ILE A 145 0.42 17.45 0.79
N LYS A 146 0.05 18.30 -0.16
CA LYS A 146 -0.23 19.73 0.13
C LYS A 146 -1.44 19.89 1.03
N GLU A 147 -2.49 19.10 0.77
CA GLU A 147 -3.73 19.15 1.55
C GLU A 147 -3.53 18.66 2.98
N VAL A 148 -2.77 17.58 3.18
CA VAL A 148 -2.36 17.13 4.53
C VAL A 148 -1.67 18.28 5.30
N LYS A 149 -0.74 18.99 4.68
CA LYS A 149 -0.06 20.12 5.33
C LYS A 149 -1.01 21.27 5.65
N ARG A 150 -1.94 21.56 4.76
CA ARG A 150 -2.97 22.58 4.98
C ARG A 150 -3.89 22.21 6.15
N LEU A 151 -4.37 20.97 6.17
CA LEU A 151 -5.22 20.46 7.25
C LEU A 151 -4.50 20.42 8.60
N ASP A 152 -3.21 20.01 8.62
CA ASP A 152 -2.39 20.02 9.85
C ASP A 152 -2.21 21.46 10.36
N SER A 153 -1.99 22.44 9.47
CA SER A 153 -1.80 23.85 9.86
C SER A 153 -3.03 24.48 10.51
N ILE A 154 -4.21 23.95 10.28
CA ILE A 154 -5.47 24.41 10.90
C ILE A 154 -5.95 23.48 12.03
N GLY A 155 -5.12 22.52 12.45
CA GLY A 155 -5.42 21.62 13.57
C GLY A 155 -6.51 20.59 13.25
N ALA A 156 -6.72 20.22 11.98
CA ALA A 156 -7.77 19.28 11.59
C ALA A 156 -7.48 17.82 11.98
N PHE A 157 -6.22 17.47 12.29
CA PHE A 157 -5.84 16.12 12.70
C PHE A 157 -5.77 15.99 14.22
N HIS A 158 -6.16 14.82 14.73
CA HIS A 158 -6.04 14.48 16.15
C HIS A 158 -4.59 14.17 16.57
N ARG A 159 -3.70 13.89 15.60
CA ARG A 159 -2.28 13.61 15.81
C ARG A 159 -1.47 14.14 14.61
N LYS A 160 -0.15 14.10 14.72
CA LYS A 160 0.73 14.40 13.58
C LYS A 160 0.43 13.45 12.42
N PRO A 161 0.12 13.97 11.20
CA PRO A 161 -0.30 13.15 10.08
C PRO A 161 0.84 12.24 9.56
N ILE A 162 0.50 10.99 9.36
CA ILE A 162 1.35 9.93 8.76
C ILE A 162 0.61 9.26 7.58
N ALA A 163 0.89 7.98 7.33
CA ALA A 163 0.35 7.25 6.19
C ALA A 163 -1.18 7.21 6.13
N TRP A 164 -1.83 6.99 7.28
CA TRP A 164 -3.30 6.86 7.33
C TRP A 164 -3.99 8.18 7.04
N GLU A 165 -3.50 9.27 7.59
CA GLU A 165 -4.06 10.59 7.36
C GLU A 165 -3.88 11.02 5.90
N LEU A 166 -2.73 10.67 5.28
CA LEU A 166 -2.53 10.87 3.84
C LEU A 166 -3.53 10.04 3.02
N TRP A 167 -3.74 8.76 3.38
CA TRP A 167 -4.71 7.90 2.71
C TRP A 167 -6.14 8.42 2.83
N ASN A 168 -6.54 8.86 4.03
CA ASN A 168 -7.86 9.43 4.26
C ASN A 168 -8.10 10.68 3.41
N VAL A 169 -7.08 11.54 3.28
CA VAL A 169 -7.14 12.73 2.41
C VAL A 169 -7.25 12.34 0.93
N ILE A 170 -6.51 11.33 0.47
CA ILE A 170 -6.61 10.80 -0.90
C ILE A 170 -8.03 10.30 -1.18
N CYS A 171 -8.64 9.63 -0.22
CA CYS A 171 -10.01 9.11 -0.33
C CYS A 171 -11.10 10.18 -0.19
N GLY A 172 -10.74 11.42 0.20
CA GLY A 172 -11.71 12.52 0.39
C GLY A 172 -12.66 12.33 1.58
N GLY A 173 -12.31 11.48 2.55
CA GLY A 173 -13.07 11.19 3.76
C GLY A 173 -12.68 12.08 4.95
N ASP A 174 -13.20 11.72 6.15
CA ASP A 174 -12.74 12.33 7.40
C ASP A 174 -11.25 11.99 7.60
N PRO A 175 -10.38 13.01 7.74
CA PRO A 175 -8.94 12.79 7.85
C PRO A 175 -8.51 11.99 9.08
N ASN A 176 -9.38 11.83 10.09
CA ASN A 176 -9.10 11.12 11.35
C ASN A 176 -9.70 9.71 11.41
N VAL A 177 -10.45 9.30 10.38
CA VAL A 177 -11.10 7.98 10.31
C VAL A 177 -10.47 7.16 9.19
N ILE A 178 -9.91 5.99 9.55
CA ILE A 178 -9.27 5.10 8.58
C ILE A 178 -10.28 4.70 7.50
N ASN A 179 -9.97 5.05 6.26
CA ASN A 179 -10.74 4.60 5.10
C ASN A 179 -10.37 3.14 4.78
N ASN A 180 -11.35 2.24 4.87
CA ASN A 180 -11.16 0.80 4.66
C ASN A 180 -11.03 0.38 3.17
N GLY A 181 -10.92 1.36 2.24
CA GLY A 181 -10.72 1.08 0.82
C GLY A 181 -9.32 0.62 0.43
N TYR A 182 -8.42 0.39 1.38
CA TYR A 182 -7.07 -0.11 1.13
C TYR A 182 -7.05 -1.63 0.87
N VAL A 183 -5.96 -2.13 0.27
CA VAL A 183 -5.74 -3.57 0.08
C VAL A 183 -5.13 -4.16 1.35
N ALA A 184 -5.87 -5.07 1.99
CA ALA A 184 -5.40 -5.75 3.19
C ALA A 184 -4.51 -6.95 2.84
N ILE A 185 -3.29 -6.97 3.37
CA ILE A 185 -2.37 -8.10 3.35
C ILE A 185 -2.54 -8.87 4.65
N ASN A 186 -2.86 -10.15 4.56
CA ASN A 186 -3.18 -11.00 5.70
C ASN A 186 -2.20 -12.18 5.81
N ASP A 187 -0.96 -11.85 6.12
CA ASP A 187 0.11 -12.82 6.38
C ASP A 187 1.06 -12.28 7.47
N TYR A 188 2.31 -12.77 7.51
CA TYR A 188 3.28 -12.31 8.52
C TYR A 188 3.95 -10.95 8.18
N THR A 189 3.56 -10.30 7.09
CA THR A 189 4.07 -8.96 6.74
C THR A 189 3.73 -7.97 7.85
N CYS A 190 4.74 -7.29 8.38
CA CYS A 190 4.55 -6.29 9.43
C CYS A 190 5.70 -5.27 9.43
N ASP A 191 5.48 -4.10 9.97
CA ASP A 191 6.56 -3.17 10.28
C ASP A 191 7.27 -3.57 11.59
N ILE A 192 8.49 -3.09 11.77
CA ILE A 192 9.30 -3.35 12.97
C ILE A 192 9.50 -2.05 13.73
N ASP A 193 8.71 -1.86 14.78
CA ASP A 193 8.80 -0.70 15.67
C ASP A 193 9.72 -0.91 16.86
N ASN A 194 9.83 -2.17 17.32
CA ASN A 194 10.61 -2.53 18.50
C ASN A 194 11.49 -3.75 18.23
N PRO A 195 12.68 -3.84 18.86
CA PRO A 195 13.59 -4.98 18.70
C PRO A 195 12.96 -6.35 19.06
N GLU A 196 12.03 -6.38 19.99
CA GLU A 196 11.34 -7.60 20.45
C GLU A 196 10.49 -8.23 19.33
N GLU A 197 9.98 -7.44 18.41
CA GLU A 197 9.16 -7.89 17.28
C GLU A 197 9.93 -8.77 16.30
N ILE A 198 11.25 -8.63 16.24
CA ILE A 198 12.12 -9.39 15.34
C ILE A 198 11.94 -10.89 15.56
N SER A 199 11.97 -11.34 16.81
CA SER A 199 11.83 -12.77 17.15
C SER A 199 10.46 -13.32 16.76
N ILE A 200 9.41 -12.52 16.92
CA ILE A 200 8.03 -12.87 16.57
C ILE A 200 7.90 -13.01 15.07
N VAL A 201 8.38 -12.03 14.31
CA VAL A 201 8.36 -12.05 12.85
C VAL A 201 9.15 -13.24 12.30
N GLN A 202 10.33 -13.54 12.86
CA GLN A 202 11.13 -14.69 12.47
C GLN A 202 10.41 -16.02 12.75
N ALA A 203 9.70 -16.15 13.87
CA ALA A 203 8.92 -17.34 14.16
C ALA A 203 7.79 -17.53 13.14
N LYS A 204 6.99 -16.49 12.90
CA LYS A 204 5.86 -16.50 11.94
C LYS A 204 6.32 -16.78 10.51
N ALA A 205 7.42 -16.18 10.06
CA ALA A 205 7.96 -16.41 8.73
C ALA A 205 8.53 -17.86 8.55
N LYS A 206 8.96 -18.53 9.63
CA LYS A 206 9.34 -19.95 9.58
C LYS A 206 8.12 -20.86 9.43
N GLU A 207 7.02 -20.54 10.11
CA GLU A 207 5.78 -21.30 10.03
C GLU A 207 5.14 -21.18 8.64
N ALA A 208 5.24 -20.01 8.02
CA ALA A 208 4.81 -19.71 6.66
C ALA A 208 5.76 -20.29 5.58
N LYS A 209 6.32 -21.51 5.76
CA LYS A 209 7.11 -22.16 4.71
C LYS A 209 6.34 -22.12 3.39
N PRO A 210 7.04 -21.87 2.24
CA PRO A 210 6.36 -21.84 0.96
C PRO A 210 5.65 -23.17 0.76
N MET A 211 4.35 -23.16 0.51
CA MET A 211 3.68 -24.28 -0.13
C MET A 211 4.42 -24.47 -1.44
N ALA A 212 5.25 -25.52 -1.49
CA ALA A 212 5.98 -25.88 -2.68
C ALA A 212 4.99 -25.83 -3.84
N ALA A 213 5.29 -24.99 -4.83
CA ALA A 213 4.49 -24.85 -6.02
C ALA A 213 4.32 -26.27 -6.59
N LYS A 214 3.17 -26.90 -6.39
CA LYS A 214 2.76 -28.07 -7.12
C LYS A 214 2.71 -27.62 -8.58
N LYS A 215 3.76 -27.96 -9.32
CA LYS A 215 3.72 -27.98 -10.79
C LYS A 215 2.59 -28.92 -11.16
N GLU A 216 1.40 -28.39 -11.35
CA GLU A 216 0.36 -29.07 -12.10
C GLU A 216 0.86 -29.19 -13.53
N THR A 217 1.38 -30.36 -13.84
CA THR A 217 1.61 -30.81 -15.21
C THR A 217 0.24 -30.95 -15.85
N THR A 218 -0.26 -29.89 -16.46
CA THR A 218 -1.42 -29.93 -17.34
C THR A 218 -1.10 -30.80 -18.54
N LYS A 219 -1.49 -32.06 -18.46
CA LYS A 219 -1.59 -32.95 -19.65
C LYS A 219 -2.62 -32.32 -20.59
N THR A 220 -2.13 -31.80 -21.70
CA THR A 220 -2.92 -31.32 -22.83
C THR A 220 -3.80 -32.44 -23.38
N ALA A 221 -5.07 -32.44 -22.98
CA ALA A 221 -6.10 -33.21 -23.70
C ALA A 221 -6.56 -32.40 -24.93
N LYS A 222 -6.18 -32.85 -26.12
CA LYS A 222 -6.71 -32.35 -27.39
C LYS A 222 -8.20 -32.66 -27.47
N ALA A 223 -9.06 -31.68 -27.22
CA ALA A 223 -10.47 -31.74 -27.56
C ALA A 223 -10.72 -31.02 -28.88
N LYS A 224 -11.29 -31.74 -29.84
CA LYS A 224 -11.68 -31.26 -31.17
C LYS A 224 -12.75 -30.19 -31.07
N ALA A 225 -12.46 -29.00 -31.57
CA ALA A 225 -13.42 -27.91 -31.69
C ALA A 225 -14.44 -28.23 -32.80
N LYS A 226 -15.73 -28.42 -32.47
CA LYS A 226 -16.86 -28.30 -33.39
C LYS A 226 -17.17 -26.81 -33.55
N LYS A 227 -17.15 -26.35 -34.82
CA LYS A 227 -17.60 -25.00 -35.22
C LYS A 227 -19.12 -24.92 -35.09
N GLU A 228 -19.60 -24.01 -34.26
CA GLU A 228 -20.97 -23.50 -34.27
C GLU A 228 -21.04 -22.16 -35.01
N PRO A 229 -22.13 -21.87 -35.74
CA PRO A 229 -22.18 -20.68 -36.61
C PRO A 229 -22.44 -19.40 -35.83
N ALA A 230 -21.80 -18.33 -36.27
CA ALA A 230 -21.86 -17.00 -35.72
C ALA A 230 -23.29 -16.43 -35.66
N ARG A 231 -23.81 -16.18 -34.47
CA ARG A 231 -24.98 -15.31 -34.24
C ARG A 231 -24.58 -13.84 -34.27
N LYS A 232 -25.28 -13.06 -35.10
CA LYS A 232 -25.15 -11.59 -35.16
C LYS A 232 -25.43 -10.99 -33.79
N PRO A 233 -24.66 -9.97 -33.34
CA PRO A 233 -24.90 -9.32 -32.06
C PRO A 233 -26.20 -8.50 -32.13
N ALA A 234 -27.14 -8.80 -31.25
CA ALA A 234 -28.31 -7.95 -30.99
C ALA A 234 -27.85 -6.62 -30.38
N LYS A 235 -28.35 -5.51 -30.88
CA LYS A 235 -28.16 -4.17 -30.31
C LYS A 235 -28.62 -4.19 -28.82
N ARG A 236 -27.67 -4.07 -27.91
CA ARG A 236 -27.95 -3.94 -26.48
C ARG A 236 -28.51 -2.53 -26.24
N ALA A 237 -29.74 -2.44 -25.76
CA ALA A 237 -30.31 -1.16 -25.32
C ALA A 237 -29.38 -0.58 -24.22
N GLU A 238 -28.96 0.67 -24.38
CA GLU A 238 -28.18 1.39 -23.35
C GLU A 238 -29.05 1.53 -22.10
N LYS A 239 -28.75 0.72 -21.07
CA LYS A 239 -29.33 0.93 -19.74
C LYS A 239 -28.73 2.23 -19.19
N LYS A 240 -29.58 3.14 -18.71
CA LYS A 240 -29.11 4.28 -17.93
C LYS A 240 -28.20 3.78 -16.80
N PRO A 241 -27.08 4.46 -16.53
CA PRO A 241 -26.18 4.06 -15.45
C PRO A 241 -26.95 4.09 -14.12
N GLU A 242 -26.75 3.05 -13.34
CA GLU A 242 -27.36 2.93 -12.03
C GLU A 242 -26.64 3.87 -11.03
N GLN A 243 -27.39 4.64 -10.28
CA GLN A 243 -26.83 5.63 -9.36
C GLN A 243 -26.99 5.22 -7.89
N ALA A 244 -26.08 5.69 -7.06
CA ALA A 244 -26.09 5.49 -5.64
C ALA A 244 -25.63 6.74 -4.89
N THR A 245 -26.11 6.90 -3.67
CA THR A 245 -25.67 7.96 -2.76
C THR A 245 -24.66 7.39 -1.76
N PHE A 246 -23.51 8.03 -1.64
CA PHE A 246 -22.49 7.70 -0.66
C PHE A 246 -21.99 9.00 0.00
N ASN A 247 -22.07 9.08 1.33
CA ASN A 247 -21.75 10.28 2.11
C ASN A 247 -22.47 11.55 1.59
N GLY A 248 -23.74 11.41 1.21
CA GLY A 248 -24.59 12.52 0.73
C GLY A 248 -24.28 13.01 -0.69
N LYS A 249 -23.36 12.34 -1.43
CA LYS A 249 -23.02 12.68 -2.81
C LYS A 249 -23.44 11.55 -3.76
N GLN A 250 -23.87 11.90 -4.96
CA GLN A 250 -24.31 10.97 -5.99
C GLN A 250 -23.13 10.42 -6.80
N TYR A 251 -23.16 9.11 -7.06
CA TYR A 251 -22.17 8.38 -7.84
C TYR A 251 -22.85 7.38 -8.78
N GLU A 252 -22.19 7.06 -9.89
CA GLU A 252 -22.57 5.98 -10.77
C GLU A 252 -22.01 4.66 -10.23
N ILE A 253 -22.79 3.57 -10.31
CA ILE A 253 -22.35 2.23 -9.93
C ILE A 253 -21.74 1.57 -11.15
N LEU A 254 -20.43 1.30 -11.11
CA LEU A 254 -19.72 0.57 -12.16
C LEU A 254 -19.78 -0.94 -11.97
N GLU A 255 -19.73 -1.40 -10.71
CA GLU A 255 -19.65 -2.81 -10.36
C GLU A 255 -20.26 -3.05 -8.98
N ARG A 256 -20.81 -4.26 -8.76
CA ARG A 256 -21.35 -4.71 -7.47
C ARG A 256 -20.77 -6.05 -7.07
N THR A 257 -20.41 -6.15 -5.80
CA THR A 257 -20.20 -7.42 -5.10
C THR A 257 -21.20 -7.51 -3.94
N PRO A 258 -21.37 -8.68 -3.27
CA PRO A 258 -22.32 -8.80 -2.17
C PRO A 258 -22.10 -7.82 -1.02
N ASP A 259 -20.86 -7.35 -0.83
CA ASP A 259 -20.43 -6.52 0.29
C ASP A 259 -19.96 -5.11 -0.12
N ARG A 260 -19.79 -4.83 -1.43
CA ARG A 260 -19.23 -3.55 -1.93
C ARG A 260 -19.82 -3.10 -3.25
N PHE A 261 -19.79 -1.78 -3.47
CA PHE A 261 -20.07 -1.13 -4.74
C PHE A 261 -18.83 -0.40 -5.25
N LYS A 262 -18.50 -0.58 -6.51
CA LYS A 262 -17.51 0.26 -7.21
C LYS A 262 -18.25 1.49 -7.74
N LEU A 263 -17.89 2.65 -7.23
CA LEU A 263 -18.56 3.93 -7.48
C LEU A 263 -17.66 4.85 -8.30
N THR A 264 -18.27 5.71 -9.13
CA THR A 264 -17.57 6.79 -9.83
C THR A 264 -18.39 8.06 -9.90
N ASP A 265 -17.73 9.22 -9.88
CA ASP A 265 -18.31 10.52 -10.26
C ASP A 265 -17.84 11.01 -11.63
N GLY A 266 -17.24 10.08 -12.43
CA GLY A 266 -16.65 10.40 -13.73
C GLY A 266 -15.18 10.84 -13.63
N THR A 267 -14.68 11.13 -12.43
CA THR A 267 -13.30 11.60 -12.21
C THR A 267 -12.51 10.61 -11.36
N ILE A 268 -13.17 10.02 -10.36
CA ILE A 268 -12.57 9.03 -9.44
C ILE A 268 -13.38 7.74 -9.45
N HIS A 269 -12.70 6.63 -9.21
CA HIS A 269 -13.30 5.32 -9.02
C HIS A 269 -12.86 4.76 -7.66
N PHE A 270 -13.80 4.29 -6.84
CA PHE A 270 -13.48 3.68 -5.55
C PHE A 270 -14.51 2.62 -5.15
N TRP A 271 -14.12 1.75 -4.23
CA TRP A 271 -14.99 0.75 -3.65
C TRP A 271 -15.59 1.27 -2.32
N ALA A 272 -16.92 1.30 -2.22
CA ALA A 272 -17.63 1.59 -1.00
C ALA A 272 -18.31 0.32 -0.45
N ARG A 273 -18.42 0.19 0.86
CA ARG A 273 -19.16 -0.92 1.47
C ARG A 273 -20.65 -0.78 1.18
N ALA A 274 -21.32 -1.92 0.92
CA ALA A 274 -22.73 -1.94 0.57
C ALA A 274 -23.64 -1.37 1.68
N ASP A 275 -23.27 -1.55 2.96
CA ASP A 275 -23.99 -1.03 4.12
C ASP A 275 -23.92 0.52 4.29
N ARG A 276 -23.09 1.20 3.48
CA ARG A 276 -22.93 2.66 3.48
C ARG A 276 -23.39 3.33 2.20
N VAL A 277 -23.94 2.58 1.27
CA VAL A 277 -24.35 3.04 -0.04
C VAL A 277 -25.88 2.93 -0.14
N GLU A 278 -26.53 4.07 -0.32
CA GLU A 278 -27.96 4.12 -0.59
C GLU A 278 -28.17 4.00 -2.11
N THR A 279 -28.85 2.93 -2.54
CA THR A 279 -29.22 2.75 -3.95
C THR A 279 -30.66 3.20 -4.16
N ASN A 280 -30.85 4.05 -5.16
CA ASN A 280 -32.18 4.50 -5.57
C ASN A 280 -32.97 3.42 -6.32
#